data_6b2b26c3f2ad77f131347e3378624bb7
#
_entry.id   6b2b26c3f2ad77f131347e3378624bb7
#
_cell.length_a   1.000
_cell.length_b   1.000
_cell.length_c   1.000
_cell.angle_alpha   90.00
_cell.angle_beta   90.00
_cell.angle_gamma   90.00
#
_symmetry.space_group_name_H-M   'P 1'
#
loop_
_entity.id
_entity.type
_entity.pdbx_description
1 polymer ?
#
loop_
_entity_poly.entity_id
_entity_poly.type
_entity_poly.pdbx_seq_one_letter_code
_entity_poly.pdbx_strand_id
1 'polypeptide(L)'
;WDWRLVASQAYQESRFNPGARSWVGATGIMQIMPRTAREMHVNPNDPRQSIQGACRYLWKIDDQFKDEIESETERVKFILAAYNVGVGHVEDARRLATKHGDNAGRWKDVAYWLVRKSERSVYNDPVVRYGYARGTEPVAYVDQILDRYEHYKQFVKDEPSVEVSPSPASQTF
;
A
#
# COMPACT_ATOMS: atom_id res chain seq x y z
N TRP A 1 2.47 6.08 9.56
CA TRP A 1 1.93 4.71 9.40
C TRP A 1 2.21 3.89 10.65
N ASP A 2 1.23 3.12 11.09
CA ASP A 2 1.44 2.13 12.14
C ASP A 2 2.52 1.13 11.69
N TRP A 3 3.58 0.97 12.48
CA TRP A 3 4.69 0.10 12.11
C TRP A 3 4.27 -1.38 11.93
N ARG A 4 3.20 -1.82 12.62
CA ARG A 4 2.64 -3.18 12.48
C ARG A 4 2.00 -3.39 11.11
N LEU A 5 1.37 -2.34 10.56
CA LEU A 5 0.85 -2.36 9.18
C LEU A 5 2.00 -2.43 8.17
N VAL A 6 3.04 -1.61 8.36
CA VAL A 6 4.24 -1.63 7.50
C VAL A 6 4.96 -2.97 7.58
N ALA A 7 5.08 -3.56 8.78
CA ALA A 7 5.65 -4.90 8.96
C ALA A 7 4.79 -5.98 8.27
N SER A 8 3.47 -5.88 8.36
CA SER A 8 2.54 -6.80 7.68
C SER A 8 2.71 -6.74 6.16
N GLN A 9 2.90 -5.53 5.63
CA GLN A 9 3.16 -5.30 4.22
C GLN A 9 4.55 -5.84 3.82
N ALA A 10 5.61 -5.57 4.58
CA ALA A 10 6.95 -6.09 4.31
C ALA A 10 7.00 -7.62 4.27
N TYR A 11 6.24 -8.27 5.17
CA TYR A 11 6.09 -9.72 5.11
C TYR A 11 5.39 -10.18 3.83
N GLN A 12 4.34 -9.48 3.41
CA GLN A 12 3.61 -9.80 2.18
C GLN A 12 4.48 -9.62 0.93
N GLU A 13 5.31 -8.59 0.90
CA GLU A 13 6.19 -8.28 -0.23
C GLU A 13 7.36 -9.26 -0.37
N SER A 14 8.03 -9.61 0.72
CA SER A 14 9.30 -10.34 0.64
C SER A 14 9.52 -11.38 1.74
N ARG A 15 8.58 -11.55 2.68
CA ARG A 15 8.79 -12.28 3.94
C ARG A 15 10.00 -11.78 4.72
N PHE A 16 10.16 -10.45 4.74
CA PHE A 16 11.31 -9.76 5.34
C PHE A 16 12.68 -10.03 4.69
N ASN A 17 12.72 -10.54 3.46
CA ASN A 17 13.97 -10.78 2.76
C ASN A 17 14.48 -9.50 2.07
N PRO A 18 15.57 -8.87 2.55
CA PRO A 18 16.11 -7.65 1.95
C PRO A 18 16.76 -7.87 0.58
N GLY A 19 17.10 -9.12 0.25
CA GLY A 19 17.66 -9.52 -1.05
C GLY A 19 16.62 -9.93 -2.08
N ALA A 20 15.33 -9.86 -1.76
CA ALA A 20 14.27 -10.29 -2.67
C ALA A 20 14.25 -9.48 -3.97
N ARG A 21 14.06 -10.18 -5.10
CA ARG A 21 13.89 -9.59 -6.42
C ARG A 21 12.78 -10.30 -7.16
N SER A 22 11.85 -9.54 -7.72
CA SER A 22 10.82 -10.08 -8.58
C SER A 22 11.29 -10.13 -10.05
N TRP A 23 10.65 -10.95 -10.84
CA TRP A 23 10.92 -11.03 -12.29
C TRP A 23 10.59 -9.73 -13.05
N VAL A 24 9.72 -8.87 -12.51
CA VAL A 24 9.40 -7.54 -13.05
C VAL A 24 10.31 -6.44 -12.54
N GLY A 25 11.31 -6.76 -11.70
CA GLY A 25 12.33 -5.85 -11.23
C GLY A 25 12.03 -5.14 -9.90
N ALA A 26 10.97 -5.52 -9.19
CA ALA A 26 10.77 -5.06 -7.82
C ALA A 26 11.88 -5.60 -6.90
N THR A 27 12.36 -4.78 -5.96
CA THR A 27 13.58 -5.08 -5.21
C THR A 27 13.43 -4.73 -3.72
N GLY A 28 14.07 -5.55 -2.89
CA GLY A 28 14.26 -5.33 -1.46
C GLY A 28 13.07 -5.74 -0.62
N ILE A 29 13.16 -5.40 0.67
CA ILE A 29 12.20 -5.83 1.69
C ILE A 29 10.76 -5.37 1.42
N MET A 30 10.59 -4.22 0.74
CA MET A 30 9.29 -3.63 0.39
C MET A 30 8.96 -3.77 -1.10
N GLN A 31 9.74 -4.55 -1.87
CA GLN A 31 9.53 -4.79 -3.31
C GLN A 31 9.27 -3.50 -4.11
N ILE A 32 10.14 -2.52 -3.94
CA ILE A 32 9.98 -1.22 -4.62
C ILE A 32 10.41 -1.36 -6.08
N MET A 33 9.55 -0.91 -6.98
CA MET A 33 9.83 -0.84 -8.41
C MET A 33 10.93 0.19 -8.71
N PRO A 34 11.79 -0.03 -9.72
CA PRO A 34 12.91 0.88 -10.05
C PRO A 34 12.46 2.34 -10.29
N ARG A 35 11.30 2.54 -10.90
CA ARG A 35 10.73 3.89 -11.10
C ARG A 35 10.41 4.55 -9.76
N THR A 36 9.72 3.82 -8.88
CA THR A 36 9.34 4.31 -7.55
C THR A 36 10.59 4.57 -6.68
N ALA A 37 11.62 3.72 -6.76
CA ALA A 37 12.87 3.91 -6.02
C ALA A 37 13.56 5.23 -6.43
N ARG A 38 13.61 5.54 -7.73
CA ARG A 38 14.14 6.82 -8.23
C ARG A 38 13.30 8.00 -7.76
N GLU A 39 11.99 7.90 -7.86
CA GLU A 39 11.05 8.94 -7.44
C GLU A 39 11.12 9.23 -5.93
N MET A 40 11.27 8.18 -5.13
CA MET A 40 11.39 8.30 -3.67
C MET A 40 12.83 8.60 -3.21
N HIS A 41 13.80 8.66 -4.13
CA HIS A 41 15.22 8.88 -3.85
C HIS A 41 15.79 7.89 -2.83
N VAL A 42 15.58 6.58 -3.06
CA VAL A 42 16.03 5.50 -2.16
C VAL A 42 16.79 4.41 -2.90
N ASN A 43 17.70 3.75 -2.18
CA ASN A 43 18.27 2.47 -2.57
C ASN A 43 17.38 1.35 -2.02
N PRO A 44 16.62 0.62 -2.87
CA PRO A 44 15.72 -0.43 -2.39
C PRO A 44 16.43 -1.68 -1.86
N ASN A 45 17.76 -1.83 -2.11
CA ASN A 45 18.57 -2.92 -1.53
C ASN A 45 18.98 -2.63 -0.08
N ASP A 46 18.91 -1.39 0.38
CA ASP A 46 19.10 -1.03 1.79
C ASP A 46 17.75 -1.15 2.51
N PRO A 47 17.62 -2.04 3.52
CA PRO A 47 16.33 -2.28 4.16
C PRO A 47 15.71 -1.03 4.78
N ARG A 48 16.52 -0.16 5.41
CA ARG A 48 16.03 1.08 6.02
C ARG A 48 15.51 2.05 4.97
N GLN A 49 16.27 2.27 3.90
CA GLN A 49 15.84 3.14 2.81
C GLN A 49 14.62 2.56 2.08
N SER A 50 14.55 1.24 1.90
CA SER A 50 13.40 0.55 1.32
C SER A 50 12.13 0.81 2.13
N ILE A 51 12.17 0.65 3.45
CA ILE A 51 11.02 0.94 4.33
C ILE A 51 10.64 2.44 4.26
N GLN A 52 11.62 3.34 4.37
CA GLN A 52 11.37 4.78 4.26
C GLN A 52 10.75 5.18 2.91
N GLY A 53 11.26 4.60 1.82
CA GLY A 53 10.73 4.83 0.47
C GLY A 53 9.30 4.34 0.32
N ALA A 54 9.00 3.15 0.85
CA ALA A 54 7.66 2.60 0.85
C ALA A 54 6.68 3.48 1.64
N CYS A 55 7.06 3.93 2.85
CA CYS A 55 6.21 4.83 3.65
C CYS A 55 5.93 6.16 2.93
N ARG A 56 6.94 6.75 2.26
CA ARG A 56 6.74 7.96 1.45
C ARG A 56 5.82 7.69 0.25
N TYR A 57 5.94 6.53 -0.37
CA TYR A 57 5.09 6.17 -1.50
C TYR A 57 3.64 5.90 -1.06
N LEU A 58 3.43 5.22 0.06
CA LEU A 58 2.12 5.05 0.67
C LEU A 58 1.47 6.41 1.00
N TRP A 59 2.25 7.33 1.56
CA TRP A 59 1.76 8.69 1.84
C TRP A 59 1.36 9.44 0.56
N LYS A 60 2.17 9.32 -0.51
CA LYS A 60 1.84 9.89 -1.81
C LYS A 60 0.55 9.33 -2.41
N ILE A 61 0.29 8.02 -2.23
CA ILE A 61 -0.95 7.38 -2.66
C ILE A 61 -2.13 7.88 -1.80
N ASP A 62 -1.95 7.98 -0.48
CA ASP A 62 -2.96 8.51 0.44
C ASP A 62 -3.40 9.93 0.05
N ASP A 63 -2.44 10.79 -0.29
CA ASP A 63 -2.69 12.16 -0.73
C ASP A 63 -3.60 12.24 -1.98
N GLN A 64 -3.59 11.21 -2.84
CA GLN A 64 -4.47 11.13 -4.00
C GLN A 64 -5.90 10.72 -3.65
N PHE A 65 -6.09 9.99 -2.55
CA PHE A 65 -7.42 9.46 -2.17
C PHE A 65 -8.09 10.22 -1.02
N LYS A 66 -7.34 11.03 -0.24
CA LYS A 66 -7.82 11.63 1.01
C LYS A 66 -9.05 12.52 0.85
N ASP A 67 -9.15 13.27 -0.25
CA ASP A 67 -10.25 14.19 -0.50
C ASP A 67 -11.51 13.47 -1.05
N GLU A 68 -11.36 12.24 -1.51
CA GLU A 68 -12.45 11.46 -2.14
C GLU A 68 -12.92 10.29 -1.26
N ILE A 69 -12.09 9.83 -0.31
CA ILE A 69 -12.40 8.74 0.60
C ILE A 69 -12.14 9.21 2.03
N GLU A 70 -13.19 9.72 2.69
CA GLU A 70 -13.10 10.30 4.04
C GLU A 70 -12.70 9.25 5.11
N SER A 71 -13.26 8.03 5.00
CA SER A 71 -12.98 6.95 5.96
C SER A 71 -11.54 6.45 5.83
N GLU A 72 -10.71 6.69 6.85
CA GLU A 72 -9.32 6.20 6.90
C GLU A 72 -9.25 4.67 6.82
N THR A 73 -10.18 3.97 7.46
CA THR A 73 -10.23 2.50 7.45
C THR A 73 -10.57 1.93 6.08
N GLU A 74 -11.39 2.64 5.30
CA GLU A 74 -11.60 2.29 3.88
C GLU A 74 -10.38 2.69 3.06
N ARG A 75 -9.89 3.92 3.20
CA ARG A 75 -8.80 4.49 2.40
C ARG A 75 -7.50 3.66 2.45
N VAL A 76 -7.15 3.09 3.61
CA VAL A 76 -6.00 2.17 3.75
C VAL A 76 -6.10 0.99 2.77
N LYS A 77 -7.28 0.44 2.51
CA LYS A 77 -7.48 -0.67 1.58
C LYS A 77 -7.18 -0.25 0.13
N PHE A 78 -7.62 0.94 -0.26
CA PHE A 78 -7.33 1.52 -1.57
C PHE A 78 -5.83 1.79 -1.76
N ILE A 79 -5.18 2.30 -0.71
CA ILE A 79 -3.74 2.59 -0.72
C ILE A 79 -2.93 1.30 -0.89
N LEU A 80 -3.24 0.26 -0.13
CA LEU A 80 -2.58 -1.05 -0.25
C LEU A 80 -2.79 -1.67 -1.63
N ALA A 81 -4.02 -1.65 -2.14
CA ALA A 81 -4.30 -2.13 -3.49
C ALA A 81 -3.54 -1.34 -4.56
N ALA A 82 -3.51 -0.01 -4.44
CA ALA A 82 -2.80 0.87 -5.36
C ALA A 82 -1.27 0.69 -5.30
N TYR A 83 -0.72 0.37 -4.13
CA TYR A 83 0.70 -0.01 -4.00
C TYR A 83 1.03 -1.25 -4.83
N ASN A 84 0.16 -2.26 -4.80
CA ASN A 84 0.35 -3.54 -5.49
C ASN A 84 0.09 -3.43 -7.01
N VAL A 85 -1.07 -2.91 -7.43
CA VAL A 85 -1.51 -2.95 -8.83
C VAL A 85 -1.34 -1.60 -9.55
N GLY A 86 -1.06 -0.55 -8.82
CA GLY A 86 -0.98 0.83 -9.33
C GLY A 86 -2.29 1.61 -9.18
N VAL A 87 -2.16 2.90 -8.85
CA VAL A 87 -3.29 3.84 -8.63
C VAL A 87 -4.27 3.83 -9.80
N GLY A 88 -3.77 3.84 -11.04
CA GLY A 88 -4.61 3.91 -12.24
C GLY A 88 -5.61 2.77 -12.35
N HIS A 89 -5.24 1.54 -11.96
CA HIS A 89 -6.16 0.40 -11.97
C HIS A 89 -7.22 0.47 -10.87
N VAL A 90 -6.87 0.99 -9.70
CA VAL A 90 -7.83 1.25 -8.62
C VAL A 90 -8.81 2.35 -9.03
N GLU A 91 -8.33 3.42 -9.67
CA GLU A 91 -9.18 4.48 -10.21
C GLU A 91 -10.13 4.00 -11.32
N ASP A 92 -9.68 3.07 -12.17
CA ASP A 92 -10.57 2.43 -13.14
C ASP A 92 -11.69 1.67 -12.44
N ALA A 93 -11.38 0.91 -11.40
CA ALA A 93 -12.38 0.16 -10.63
C ALA A 93 -13.37 1.11 -9.93
N ARG A 94 -12.92 2.26 -9.43
CA ARG A 94 -13.78 3.31 -8.86
C ARG A 94 -14.72 3.91 -9.92
N ARG A 95 -14.21 4.19 -11.11
CA ARG A 95 -15.05 4.68 -12.24
C ARG A 95 -16.10 3.66 -12.67
N LEU A 96 -15.74 2.36 -12.68
CA LEU A 96 -16.70 1.29 -12.93
C LEU A 96 -17.76 1.22 -11.83
N ALA A 97 -17.38 1.28 -10.56
CA ALA A 97 -18.32 1.32 -9.44
C ALA A 97 -19.31 2.49 -9.59
N THR A 98 -18.82 3.70 -9.83
CA THR A 98 -19.66 4.89 -10.05
C THR A 98 -20.62 4.69 -11.24
N LYS A 99 -20.11 4.18 -12.37
CA LYS A 99 -20.93 3.94 -13.57
C LYS A 99 -22.10 3.00 -13.30
N HIS A 100 -21.90 2.01 -12.44
CA HIS A 100 -22.92 1.00 -12.13
C HIS A 100 -23.75 1.30 -10.88
N GLY A 101 -23.61 2.50 -10.29
CA GLY A 101 -24.39 2.93 -9.13
C GLY A 101 -23.87 2.39 -7.78
N ASP A 102 -22.67 1.82 -7.77
CA ASP A 102 -22.00 1.37 -6.55
C ASP A 102 -21.21 2.50 -5.89
N ASN A 103 -20.81 2.32 -4.62
CA ASN A 103 -20.08 3.34 -3.88
C ASN A 103 -18.57 3.27 -4.16
N ALA A 104 -18.06 4.25 -4.93
CA ALA A 104 -16.63 4.36 -5.28
C ALA A 104 -15.69 4.66 -4.10
N GLY A 105 -16.21 5.01 -2.93
CA GLY A 105 -15.45 5.18 -1.67
C GLY A 105 -15.51 3.96 -0.75
N ARG A 106 -16.24 2.91 -1.10
CA ARG A 106 -16.36 1.68 -0.32
C ARG A 106 -15.55 0.56 -0.95
N TRP A 107 -14.56 0.07 -0.22
CA TRP A 107 -13.63 -0.95 -0.74
C TRP A 107 -14.32 -2.18 -1.31
N LYS A 108 -15.34 -2.70 -0.62
CA LYS A 108 -16.09 -3.90 -1.08
C LYS A 108 -16.60 -3.74 -2.51
N ASP A 109 -17.11 -2.58 -2.85
CA ASP A 109 -17.70 -2.31 -4.15
C ASP A 109 -16.59 -2.16 -5.21
N VAL A 110 -15.54 -1.43 -4.88
CA VAL A 110 -14.42 -1.22 -5.80
C VAL A 110 -13.59 -2.49 -6.01
N ALA A 111 -13.38 -3.30 -4.97
CA ALA A 111 -12.73 -4.60 -5.07
C ALA A 111 -13.48 -5.55 -6.03
N TYR A 112 -14.81 -5.54 -5.99
CA TYR A 112 -15.63 -6.30 -6.95
C TYR A 112 -15.30 -5.92 -8.40
N TRP A 113 -15.25 -4.64 -8.71
CA TRP A 113 -14.91 -4.16 -10.05
C TRP A 113 -13.45 -4.37 -10.42
N LEU A 114 -12.55 -4.27 -9.45
CA LEU A 114 -11.13 -4.54 -9.65
C LEU A 114 -10.89 -5.99 -10.06
N VAL A 115 -11.55 -6.95 -9.41
CA VAL A 115 -11.52 -8.37 -9.79
C VAL A 115 -12.03 -8.58 -11.21
N ARG A 116 -13.14 -7.96 -11.56
CA ARG A 116 -13.76 -8.08 -12.88
C ARG A 116 -12.98 -7.39 -14.00
N LYS A 117 -11.98 -6.56 -13.69
CA LYS A 117 -11.07 -6.00 -14.70
C LYS A 117 -10.23 -7.04 -15.46
N SER A 118 -10.27 -8.30 -15.09
CA SER A 118 -9.77 -9.41 -15.92
C SER A 118 -10.73 -9.83 -17.05
N GLU A 119 -12.00 -9.43 -16.99
CA GLU A 119 -13.01 -9.74 -17.99
C GLU A 119 -12.93 -8.78 -19.18
N ARG A 120 -12.99 -9.32 -20.41
CA ARG A 120 -12.83 -8.52 -21.64
C ARG A 120 -13.88 -7.41 -21.77
N SER A 121 -15.11 -7.67 -21.39
CA SER A 121 -16.19 -6.69 -21.40
C SER A 121 -15.98 -5.55 -20.41
N VAL A 122 -15.25 -5.80 -19.31
CA VAL A 122 -15.00 -4.84 -18.24
C VAL A 122 -13.77 -3.99 -18.55
N TYR A 123 -12.61 -4.61 -18.90
CA TYR A 123 -11.42 -3.81 -19.16
C TYR A 123 -11.48 -3.01 -20.48
N ASN A 124 -12.40 -3.33 -21.40
CA ASN A 124 -12.69 -2.52 -22.59
C ASN A 124 -13.82 -1.52 -22.39
N ASP A 125 -14.36 -1.39 -21.19
CA ASP A 125 -15.41 -0.39 -20.92
C ASP A 125 -14.87 1.04 -21.15
N PRO A 126 -15.64 1.96 -21.76
CA PRO A 126 -15.19 3.32 -22.06
C PRO A 126 -14.68 4.13 -20.87
N VAL A 127 -15.10 3.80 -19.61
CA VAL A 127 -14.59 4.49 -18.41
C VAL A 127 -13.24 3.97 -17.94
N VAL A 128 -12.80 2.81 -18.45
CA VAL A 128 -11.51 2.20 -18.11
C VAL A 128 -10.40 2.82 -18.94
N ARG A 129 -9.35 3.31 -18.29
CA ARG A 129 -8.21 4.00 -18.92
C ARG A 129 -6.92 3.17 -18.94
N TYR A 130 -6.78 2.25 -17.98
CA TYR A 130 -5.57 1.45 -17.78
C TYR A 130 -5.73 -0.01 -18.23
N GLY A 131 -6.90 -0.35 -18.79
CA GLY A 131 -7.15 -1.66 -19.40
C GLY A 131 -7.14 -2.82 -18.41
N TYR A 132 -6.64 -3.96 -18.85
CA TYR A 132 -6.61 -5.22 -18.12
C TYR A 132 -5.85 -5.13 -16.80
N ALA A 133 -6.39 -5.77 -15.76
CA ALA A 133 -5.68 -6.06 -14.51
C ALA A 133 -6.13 -7.42 -13.96
N ARG A 134 -5.20 -8.16 -13.32
CA ARG A 134 -5.53 -9.36 -12.54
C ARG A 134 -5.94 -8.92 -11.13
N GLY A 135 -7.16 -8.42 -10.98
CA GLY A 135 -7.64 -7.79 -9.75
C GLY A 135 -7.78 -8.71 -8.54
N THR A 136 -7.74 -10.03 -8.73
CA THR A 136 -7.72 -10.99 -7.62
C THR A 136 -6.44 -10.87 -6.77
N GLU A 137 -5.29 -10.50 -7.37
CA GLU A 137 -4.03 -10.34 -6.64
C GLU A 137 -4.05 -9.15 -5.67
N PRO A 138 -4.38 -7.90 -6.10
CA PRO A 138 -4.43 -6.77 -5.17
C PRO A 138 -5.52 -6.91 -4.11
N VAL A 139 -6.66 -7.58 -4.39
CA VAL A 139 -7.68 -7.83 -3.39
C VAL A 139 -7.17 -8.80 -2.32
N ALA A 140 -6.61 -9.93 -2.71
CA ALA A 140 -5.99 -10.88 -1.77
C ALA A 140 -4.81 -10.25 -1.00
N TYR A 141 -4.04 -9.37 -1.64
CA TYR A 141 -2.95 -8.62 -1.01
C TYR A 141 -3.46 -7.74 0.14
N VAL A 142 -4.54 -7.00 -0.08
CA VAL A 142 -5.18 -6.17 0.95
C VAL A 142 -5.65 -7.03 2.13
N ASP A 143 -6.40 -8.10 1.85
CA ASP A 143 -6.96 -8.97 2.88
C ASP A 143 -5.85 -9.59 3.74
N GLN A 144 -4.82 -10.17 3.11
CA GLN A 144 -3.70 -10.81 3.80
C GLN A 144 -2.88 -9.86 4.68
N ILE A 145 -2.70 -8.60 4.24
CA ILE A 145 -2.00 -7.58 5.03
C ILE A 145 -2.84 -7.18 6.23
N LEU A 146 -4.13 -6.92 6.04
CA LEU A 146 -5.00 -6.48 7.12
C LEU A 146 -5.22 -7.58 8.16
N ASP A 147 -5.40 -8.83 7.74
CA ASP A 147 -5.50 -9.98 8.65
C ASP A 147 -4.24 -10.12 9.51
N ARG A 148 -3.05 -9.98 8.90
CA ARG A 148 -1.77 -10.02 9.62
C ARG A 148 -1.59 -8.81 10.53
N TYR A 149 -2.02 -7.64 10.11
CA TYR A 149 -2.00 -6.43 10.91
C TYR A 149 -2.86 -6.56 12.16
N GLU A 150 -4.10 -7.07 12.03
CA GLU A 150 -4.97 -7.34 13.18
C GLU A 150 -4.35 -8.38 14.13
N HIS A 151 -3.71 -9.43 13.56
CA HIS A 151 -2.98 -10.40 14.35
C HIS A 151 -1.83 -9.74 15.14
N TYR A 152 -1.00 -8.91 14.49
CA TYR A 152 0.11 -8.23 15.18
C TYR A 152 -0.38 -7.31 16.30
N LYS A 153 -1.48 -6.62 16.13
CA LYS A 153 -2.07 -5.76 17.19
C LYS A 153 -2.45 -6.55 18.45
N GLN A 154 -2.80 -7.82 18.32
CA GLN A 154 -3.16 -8.66 19.47
C GLN A 154 -1.93 -9.05 20.31
N PHE A 155 -0.77 -9.27 19.67
CA PHE A 155 0.43 -9.81 20.31
C PHE A 155 1.48 -8.77 20.62
N VAL A 156 1.54 -7.70 19.87
CA VAL A 156 2.54 -6.65 20.03
C VAL A 156 1.83 -5.33 20.38
N LYS A 157 1.76 -5.05 21.68
CA LYS A 157 1.23 -3.78 22.20
C LYS A 157 2.26 -2.68 21.96
N ASP A 158 1.79 -1.44 21.78
CA ASP A 158 2.67 -0.28 21.77
C ASP A 158 3.35 -0.20 23.14
N GLU A 159 4.69 -0.24 23.19
CA GLU A 159 5.40 0.15 24.40
C GLU A 159 5.13 1.63 24.65
N PRO A 160 4.86 2.06 25.90
CA PRO A 160 4.75 3.47 26.20
C PRO A 160 6.07 4.13 25.72
N SER A 161 5.93 5.22 24.95
CA SER A 161 7.06 6.00 24.46
C SER A 161 7.99 6.29 25.63
N VAL A 162 9.20 5.73 25.62
CA VAL A 162 10.24 6.08 26.57
C VAL A 162 10.54 7.56 26.30
N GLU A 163 10.12 8.44 27.19
CA GLU A 163 10.56 9.82 27.18
C GLU A 163 12.10 9.80 27.29
N VAL A 164 12.77 10.11 26.19
CA VAL A 164 14.20 10.33 26.21
C VAL A 164 14.43 11.61 27.00
N SER A 165 14.76 11.45 28.26
CA SER A 165 15.19 12.56 29.10
C SER A 165 16.34 13.27 28.39
N PRO A 166 16.32 14.61 28.26
CA PRO A 166 17.43 15.33 27.64
C PRO A 166 18.72 15.04 28.44
N SER A 167 19.76 14.62 27.72
CA SER A 167 21.09 14.42 28.30
C SER A 167 21.54 15.68 29.02
N PRO A 168 22.05 15.59 30.26
CA PRO A 168 22.52 16.77 30.97
C PRO A 168 23.67 17.41 30.16
N ALA A 169 23.46 18.70 29.82
CA ALA A 169 24.46 19.50 29.13
C ALA A 169 25.79 19.44 29.94
N SER A 170 26.85 19.07 29.26
CA SER A 170 28.22 19.12 29.79
C SER A 170 28.50 20.52 30.28
N GLN A 171 28.55 20.69 31.59
CA GLN A 171 29.12 21.91 32.19
C GLN A 171 30.63 21.85 31.98
N THR A 172 31.12 22.66 31.06
CA THR A 172 32.51 22.93 30.88
C THR A 172 32.96 23.95 31.92
N PHE A 173 33.87 23.58 32.77
CA PHE A 173 34.63 24.49 33.61
C PHE A 173 35.75 25.16 32.82
#